data_6c645394a283f243544f716bd0eca502
#
_entry.id   6c645394a283f243544f716bd0eca502
#
_cell.length_a   1.000
_cell.length_b   1.000
_cell.length_c   1.000
_cell.angle_alpha   90.00
_cell.angle_beta   90.00
_cell.angle_gamma   90.00
#
_symmetry.space_group_name_H-M   'P 1'
#
loop_
_entity.id
_entity.type
_entity.pdbx_description
1 polymer ?
#
loop_
_entity_poly.entity_id
_entity_poly.type
_entity_poly.pdbx_seq_one_letter_code
_entity_poly.pdbx_strand_id
1 'polypeptide(L)'
;LGRILKAKRDIRGAVFAYTEAVNGLRQIRSDLAFVNPNVQFSFRESVEPVYRELVSLLLQDDPSSDKQTNLLKAQSMIESLQLAELVNFFRSDCLTAAQVDINQVDRSAAVIYPILLEDRLEVIISLPDQPLRHYASPVTATEVDSLVDELRGSLINVTSDDYLASSQKLYDWLIRPAESAIVDSKIKTLVFVLDGSLRNVPMAVLHDGKQHLVETYSLALTPGLQLLDPQPIVKQRVTALIAGLTEARQGFSSLPSVKDEVQQISKQIPSSSVFIDNSFTKSNIASMLTSFPFPIIHLATHGNFSSEAEDTYLLTYDGKMTIDNLNQLLRSNSLSSTQPVELLILSACQTALGDKRAALGLAGMAIRAGARSTIASLWSVNDEATSQFMIALYQSLASGNVTRAESLRLAQQSLIKDKDHSHPYYWAPFILLGNWL
;
A
#
# COMPACT_ATOMS: atom_id res chain seq x y z
N LEU A 1 17.37 -25.56 15.31
CA LEU A 1 16.56 -26.37 16.24
C LEU A 1 15.15 -26.56 15.68
N GLY A 2 14.42 -25.50 15.31
CA GLY A 2 13.02 -25.57 14.80
C GLY A 2 12.84 -26.54 13.65
N ARG A 3 13.71 -26.49 12.60
CA ARG A 3 13.69 -27.43 11.47
C ARG A 3 13.84 -28.90 11.88
N ILE A 4 14.71 -29.18 12.84
CA ILE A 4 14.91 -30.55 13.36
C ILE A 4 13.67 -31.03 14.10
N LEU A 5 13.04 -30.20 14.92
CA LEU A 5 11.84 -30.53 15.67
C LEU A 5 10.64 -30.74 14.70
N LYS A 6 10.49 -29.89 13.69
CA LYS A 6 9.50 -30.02 12.61
C LYS A 6 9.68 -31.37 11.88
N ALA A 7 10.92 -31.73 11.50
CA ALA A 7 11.21 -33.01 10.87
C ALA A 7 10.89 -34.22 11.76
N LYS A 8 11.01 -34.07 13.08
CA LYS A 8 10.61 -35.10 14.07
C LYS A 8 9.11 -35.08 14.39
N ARG A 9 8.32 -34.22 13.74
CA ARG A 9 6.88 -34.00 13.99
C ARG A 9 6.57 -33.49 15.41
N ASP A 10 7.55 -32.92 16.10
CA ASP A 10 7.33 -32.18 17.35
C ASP A 10 6.93 -30.73 16.99
N ILE A 11 5.65 -30.56 16.64
CA ILE A 11 5.12 -29.26 16.18
C ILE A 11 5.19 -28.22 17.30
N ARG A 12 4.86 -28.61 18.56
CA ARG A 12 4.90 -27.67 19.69
C ARG A 12 6.33 -27.18 19.98
N GLY A 13 7.28 -28.11 20.02
CA GLY A 13 8.68 -27.76 20.18
C GLY A 13 9.22 -26.91 19.02
N ALA A 14 8.79 -27.21 17.78
CA ALA A 14 9.16 -26.42 16.61
C ALA A 14 8.60 -24.98 16.71
N VAL A 15 7.31 -24.80 17.02
CA VAL A 15 6.69 -23.46 17.21
C VAL A 15 7.42 -22.67 18.31
N PHE A 16 7.74 -23.32 19.44
CA PHE A 16 8.49 -22.65 20.50
C PHE A 16 9.87 -22.20 20.01
N ALA A 17 10.63 -23.08 19.36
CA ALA A 17 11.98 -22.78 18.88
C ALA A 17 12.00 -21.66 17.81
N TYR A 18 11.01 -21.63 16.90
CA TYR A 18 10.87 -20.57 15.91
C TYR A 18 10.43 -19.25 16.54
N THR A 19 9.55 -19.29 17.55
CA THR A 19 9.12 -18.08 18.28
C THR A 19 10.31 -17.42 18.96
N GLU A 20 11.16 -18.20 19.63
CA GLU A 20 12.39 -17.69 20.24
C GLU A 20 13.39 -17.12 19.21
N ALA A 21 13.50 -17.78 18.04
CA ALA A 21 14.32 -17.26 16.94
C ALA A 21 13.80 -15.90 16.44
N VAL A 22 12.48 -15.75 16.22
CA VAL A 22 11.87 -14.48 15.81
C VAL A 22 12.07 -13.40 16.87
N ASN A 23 11.90 -13.72 18.16
CA ASN A 23 12.13 -12.78 19.26
C ASN A 23 13.57 -12.29 19.28
N GLY A 24 14.53 -13.20 19.11
CA GLY A 24 15.95 -12.85 18.98
C GLY A 24 16.24 -11.95 17.79
N LEU A 25 15.68 -12.28 16.61
CA LEU A 25 15.81 -11.45 15.40
C LEU A 25 15.23 -10.05 15.58
N ARG A 26 14.11 -9.90 16.30
CA ARG A 26 13.54 -8.60 16.62
C ARG A 26 14.45 -7.73 17.48
N GLN A 27 15.14 -8.32 18.47
CA GLN A 27 16.04 -7.61 19.37
C GLN A 27 17.29 -7.09 18.67
N ILE A 28 17.86 -7.88 17.75
CA ILE A 28 19.09 -7.51 17.03
C ILE A 28 18.83 -6.73 15.73
N ARG A 29 17.56 -6.53 15.36
CA ARG A 29 17.17 -5.91 14.09
C ARG A 29 17.73 -4.50 13.91
N SER A 30 17.68 -3.66 14.95
CA SER A 30 18.25 -2.31 14.95
C SER A 30 19.76 -2.33 14.68
N ASP A 31 20.47 -3.25 15.29
CA ASP A 31 21.94 -3.36 15.16
C ASP A 31 22.34 -3.84 13.75
N LEU A 32 21.56 -4.74 13.15
CA LEU A 32 21.83 -5.30 11.83
C LEU A 32 21.55 -4.30 10.69
N ALA A 33 20.57 -3.42 10.84
CA ALA A 33 20.20 -2.46 9.81
C ALA A 33 21.31 -1.41 9.52
N PHE A 34 22.19 -1.15 10.50
CA PHE A 34 23.25 -0.15 10.42
C PHE A 34 24.61 -0.67 9.94
N VAL A 35 24.84 -1.98 9.94
CA VAL A 35 26.21 -2.51 9.89
C VAL A 35 26.74 -2.83 8.49
N ASN A 36 25.92 -3.25 7.49
CA ASN A 36 26.49 -3.65 6.18
C ASN A 36 25.46 -3.77 5.05
N PRO A 37 25.71 -3.23 3.82
CA PRO A 37 24.88 -3.46 2.64
C PRO A 37 24.66 -4.93 2.28
N ASN A 38 25.63 -5.80 2.54
CA ASN A 38 25.52 -7.25 2.28
C ASN A 38 24.50 -7.95 3.20
N VAL A 39 24.05 -7.32 4.27
CA VAL A 39 23.03 -7.85 5.18
C VAL A 39 21.64 -7.91 4.53
N GLN A 40 21.37 -7.12 3.49
CA GLN A 40 20.10 -7.20 2.74
C GLN A 40 19.92 -8.58 2.06
N PHE A 41 20.97 -9.13 1.51
CA PHE A 41 20.96 -10.50 0.96
C PHE A 41 20.63 -11.53 2.05
N SER A 42 21.20 -11.37 3.23
CA SER A 42 20.98 -12.25 4.36
C SER A 42 19.55 -12.21 4.91
N PHE A 43 18.84 -11.07 4.81
CA PHE A 43 17.45 -10.98 5.29
C PHE A 43 16.53 -11.95 4.58
N ARG A 44 16.57 -11.96 3.24
CA ARG A 44 15.74 -12.80 2.38
C ARG A 44 16.02 -14.29 2.54
N GLU A 45 17.31 -14.63 2.64
CA GLU A 45 17.74 -16.01 2.68
C GLU A 45 17.70 -16.62 4.09
N SER A 46 17.81 -15.77 5.11
CA SER A 46 18.04 -16.24 6.48
C SER A 46 16.98 -15.79 7.47
N VAL A 47 16.37 -14.61 7.30
CA VAL A 47 15.41 -14.04 8.26
C VAL A 47 13.97 -14.33 7.83
N GLU A 48 13.60 -13.97 6.63
CA GLU A 48 12.24 -14.17 6.08
C GLU A 48 11.76 -15.62 6.20
N PRO A 49 12.55 -16.66 5.86
CA PRO A 49 12.13 -18.05 6.00
C PRO A 49 11.78 -18.45 7.44
N VAL A 50 12.42 -17.87 8.44
CA VAL A 50 12.13 -18.17 9.86
C VAL A 50 10.70 -17.73 10.23
N TYR A 51 10.29 -16.55 9.78
CA TYR A 51 8.93 -16.07 9.97
C TYR A 51 7.91 -16.94 9.22
N ARG A 52 8.19 -17.25 7.95
CA ARG A 52 7.27 -18.04 7.09
C ARG A 52 7.11 -19.47 7.59
N GLU A 53 8.19 -20.11 8.03
CA GLU A 53 8.15 -21.45 8.63
C GLU A 53 7.33 -21.45 9.93
N LEU A 54 7.47 -20.40 10.78
CA LEU A 54 6.64 -20.25 11.99
C LEU A 54 5.16 -20.09 11.64
N VAL A 55 4.84 -19.20 10.71
CA VAL A 55 3.46 -18.97 10.26
C VAL A 55 2.87 -20.25 9.66
N SER A 56 3.62 -20.97 8.84
CA SER A 56 3.20 -22.26 8.28
C SER A 56 2.84 -23.29 9.35
N LEU A 57 3.61 -23.34 10.45
CA LEU A 57 3.32 -24.23 11.59
C LEU A 57 2.08 -23.79 12.39
N LEU A 58 1.91 -22.48 12.60
CA LEU A 58 0.78 -21.91 13.33
C LEU A 58 -0.56 -22.12 12.60
N LEU A 59 -0.52 -22.14 11.25
CA LEU A 59 -1.72 -22.31 10.40
C LEU A 59 -2.02 -23.77 10.05
N GLN A 60 -1.25 -24.74 10.55
CA GLN A 60 -1.58 -26.15 10.42
C GLN A 60 -2.80 -26.50 11.28
N ASP A 61 -3.68 -27.37 10.75
CA ASP A 61 -4.77 -27.93 11.52
C ASP A 61 -4.22 -28.90 12.57
N ASP A 62 -4.08 -28.44 13.80
CA ASP A 62 -3.75 -29.24 14.98
C ASP A 62 -4.94 -29.22 15.96
N PRO A 63 -5.66 -30.35 16.09
CA PRO A 63 -6.81 -30.44 17.02
C PRO A 63 -6.46 -30.19 18.49
N SER A 64 -5.17 -30.28 18.84
CA SER A 64 -4.67 -30.09 20.22
C SER A 64 -4.30 -28.63 20.53
N SER A 65 -4.40 -27.73 19.55
CA SER A 65 -4.03 -26.31 19.71
C SER A 65 -5.28 -25.41 19.70
N ASP A 66 -5.17 -24.26 20.36
CA ASP A 66 -6.18 -23.21 20.26
C ASP A 66 -6.04 -22.47 18.91
N LYS A 67 -6.95 -22.75 17.98
CA LYS A 67 -6.96 -22.20 16.64
C LYS A 67 -6.97 -20.67 16.64
N GLN A 68 -7.75 -20.01 17.50
CA GLN A 68 -7.81 -18.54 17.53
C GLN A 68 -6.51 -17.93 18.02
N THR A 69 -5.91 -18.49 19.06
CA THR A 69 -4.59 -18.05 19.53
C THR A 69 -3.52 -18.21 18.44
N ASN A 70 -3.55 -19.29 17.67
CA ASN A 70 -2.61 -19.51 16.58
C ASN A 70 -2.83 -18.52 15.41
N LEU A 71 -4.08 -18.21 15.05
CA LEU A 71 -4.39 -17.21 14.01
C LEU A 71 -3.92 -15.81 14.40
N LEU A 72 -4.14 -15.40 15.66
CA LEU A 72 -3.65 -14.11 16.19
C LEU A 72 -2.12 -14.05 16.16
N LYS A 73 -1.44 -15.13 16.53
CA LYS A 73 0.02 -15.21 16.44
C LYS A 73 0.51 -15.14 14.99
N ALA A 74 -0.11 -15.88 14.07
CA ALA A 74 0.25 -15.86 12.65
C ALA A 74 0.09 -14.47 12.05
N GLN A 75 -1.03 -13.78 12.32
CA GLN A 75 -1.26 -12.40 11.94
C GLN A 75 -0.14 -11.48 12.46
N SER A 76 0.15 -11.54 13.77
CA SER A 76 1.22 -10.73 14.38
C SER A 76 2.60 -11.03 13.79
N MET A 77 2.88 -12.29 13.40
CA MET A 77 4.14 -12.66 12.77
C MET A 77 4.27 -12.07 11.35
N ILE A 78 3.20 -12.10 10.56
CA ILE A 78 3.18 -11.48 9.22
C ILE A 78 3.35 -9.97 9.30
N GLU A 79 2.65 -9.27 10.19
CA GLU A 79 2.84 -7.83 10.39
C GLU A 79 4.28 -7.50 10.84
N SER A 80 4.85 -8.36 11.69
CA SER A 80 6.24 -8.20 12.12
C SER A 80 7.25 -8.45 11.01
N LEU A 81 6.99 -9.41 10.11
CA LEU A 81 7.79 -9.64 8.92
C LEU A 81 7.75 -8.42 8.00
N GLN A 82 6.57 -7.87 7.74
CA GLN A 82 6.42 -6.69 6.89
C GLN A 82 7.13 -5.46 7.47
N LEU A 83 7.01 -5.25 8.78
CA LEU A 83 7.77 -4.20 9.46
C LEU A 83 9.28 -4.42 9.33
N ALA A 84 9.75 -5.67 9.48
CA ALA A 84 11.16 -5.99 9.32
C ALA A 84 11.67 -5.77 7.89
N GLU A 85 10.85 -6.08 6.87
CA GLU A 85 11.15 -5.77 5.47
C GLU A 85 11.28 -4.26 5.23
N LEU A 86 10.36 -3.45 5.77
CA LEU A 86 10.40 -1.99 5.65
C LEU A 86 11.65 -1.39 6.33
N VAL A 87 11.98 -1.84 7.55
CA VAL A 87 13.19 -1.39 8.25
C VAL A 87 14.45 -1.77 7.47
N ASN A 88 14.50 -2.99 6.92
CA ASN A 88 15.61 -3.43 6.08
C ASN A 88 15.72 -2.59 4.79
N PHE A 89 14.61 -2.27 4.14
CA PHE A 89 14.57 -1.43 2.93
C PHE A 89 15.11 -0.02 3.21
N PHE A 90 14.67 0.61 4.31
CA PHE A 90 15.05 2.00 4.64
C PHE A 90 16.32 2.13 5.45
N ARG A 91 16.90 1.03 5.93
CA ARG A 91 18.05 1.05 6.84
C ARG A 91 17.83 2.01 8.04
N SER A 92 16.61 2.05 8.57
CA SER A 92 16.19 3.03 9.58
C SER A 92 15.17 2.40 10.53
N ASP A 93 15.41 2.55 11.82
CA ASP A 93 14.55 2.02 12.92
C ASP A 93 13.50 3.05 13.40
N CYS A 94 13.17 4.06 12.58
CA CYS A 94 12.27 5.15 12.96
C CYS A 94 10.78 4.79 12.90
N LEU A 95 10.42 3.51 12.81
CA LEU A 95 9.02 3.08 12.74
C LEU A 95 8.54 2.66 14.14
N THR A 96 7.72 3.49 14.75
CA THR A 96 7.02 3.14 16.01
C THR A 96 5.77 2.32 15.68
N ALA A 97 5.73 1.09 16.17
CA ALA A 97 4.58 0.22 16.05
C ALA A 97 3.68 0.36 17.29
N ALA A 98 2.39 0.60 17.09
CA ALA A 98 1.37 0.60 18.13
C ALA A 98 0.33 -0.49 17.84
N GLN A 99 -0.19 -1.13 18.87
CA GLN A 99 -1.29 -2.09 18.66
C GLN A 99 -2.58 -1.33 18.35
N VAL A 100 -3.18 -1.62 17.19
CA VAL A 100 -4.44 -1.02 16.73
C VAL A 100 -5.51 -2.11 16.66
N ASP A 101 -6.60 -1.89 17.36
CA ASP A 101 -7.79 -2.73 17.27
C ASP A 101 -8.73 -2.16 16.19
N ILE A 102 -8.91 -2.91 15.10
CA ILE A 102 -9.78 -2.50 13.99
C ILE A 102 -11.22 -2.20 14.44
N ASN A 103 -11.73 -2.88 15.47
CA ASN A 103 -13.08 -2.66 15.98
C ASN A 103 -13.27 -1.26 16.57
N GLN A 104 -12.18 -0.67 17.10
CA GLN A 104 -12.20 0.69 17.64
C GLN A 104 -12.03 1.74 16.55
N VAL A 105 -11.46 1.36 15.40
CA VAL A 105 -11.14 2.24 14.28
C VAL A 105 -12.31 2.38 13.31
N ASP A 106 -12.79 1.25 12.80
CA ASP A 106 -13.83 1.23 11.76
C ASP A 106 -14.60 -0.11 11.78
N ARG A 107 -15.80 -0.07 12.31
CA ARG A 107 -16.71 -1.24 12.34
C ARG A 107 -17.30 -1.61 10.98
N SER A 108 -17.04 -0.83 9.95
CA SER A 108 -17.43 -1.14 8.57
C SER A 108 -16.27 -1.65 7.72
N ALA A 109 -15.09 -1.86 8.31
CA ALA A 109 -13.92 -2.37 7.62
C ALA A 109 -13.64 -3.84 7.98
N ALA A 110 -13.18 -4.61 6.98
CA ALA A 110 -12.60 -5.94 7.16
C ALA A 110 -11.11 -5.89 6.79
N VAL A 111 -10.27 -6.62 7.53
CA VAL A 111 -8.84 -6.72 7.21
C VAL A 111 -8.53 -8.11 6.67
N ILE A 112 -7.86 -8.15 5.52
CA ILE A 112 -7.55 -9.37 4.78
C ILE A 112 -6.04 -9.52 4.70
N TYR A 113 -5.55 -10.66 5.19
CA TYR A 113 -4.13 -11.04 5.22
C TYR A 113 -3.91 -12.24 4.29
N PRO A 114 -3.66 -12.04 3.01
CA PRO A 114 -3.19 -13.11 2.14
C PRO A 114 -1.72 -13.37 2.45
N ILE A 115 -1.36 -14.64 2.67
CA ILE A 115 -0.04 -15.08 3.11
C ILE A 115 0.47 -16.13 2.13
N LEU A 116 1.55 -15.84 1.43
CA LEU A 116 2.17 -16.75 0.49
C LEU A 116 3.13 -17.70 1.21
N LEU A 117 2.75 -18.96 1.32
CA LEU A 117 3.64 -20.03 1.74
C LEU A 117 4.16 -20.77 0.51
N GLU A 118 5.22 -21.54 0.68
CA GLU A 118 5.85 -22.26 -0.44
C GLU A 118 4.87 -23.19 -1.17
N ASP A 119 4.04 -23.89 -0.40
CA ASP A 119 3.14 -24.97 -0.85
C ASP A 119 1.66 -24.57 -0.93
N ARG A 120 1.27 -23.39 -0.43
CA ARG A 120 -0.12 -22.95 -0.39
C ARG A 120 -0.28 -21.45 -0.16
N LEU A 121 -1.45 -20.93 -0.51
CA LEU A 121 -1.90 -19.58 -0.16
C LEU A 121 -2.86 -19.67 1.03
N GLU A 122 -2.56 -18.93 2.08
CA GLU A 122 -3.40 -18.80 3.26
C GLU A 122 -4.05 -17.41 3.29
N VAL A 123 -5.29 -17.32 3.75
CA VAL A 123 -5.99 -16.04 3.92
C VAL A 123 -6.57 -15.97 5.32
N ILE A 124 -6.11 -15.03 6.14
CA ILE A 124 -6.71 -14.69 7.42
C ILE A 124 -7.59 -13.46 7.23
N ILE A 125 -8.80 -13.48 7.77
CA ILE A 125 -9.75 -12.36 7.69
C ILE A 125 -10.20 -11.97 9.08
N SER A 126 -10.04 -10.68 9.40
CA SER A 126 -10.58 -10.04 10.59
C SER A 126 -11.84 -9.28 10.23
N LEU A 127 -12.96 -9.68 10.80
CA LEU A 127 -14.24 -8.99 10.71
C LEU A 127 -14.56 -8.34 12.05
N PRO A 128 -15.28 -7.20 12.08
CA PRO A 128 -15.64 -6.52 13.32
C PRO A 128 -16.42 -7.43 14.27
N ASP A 129 -16.03 -7.42 15.55
CA ASP A 129 -16.67 -8.14 16.65
C ASP A 129 -16.81 -9.66 16.42
N GLN A 130 -15.96 -10.26 15.55
CA GLN A 130 -15.97 -11.70 15.23
C GLN A 130 -14.60 -12.34 15.45
N PRO A 131 -14.56 -13.66 15.71
CA PRO A 131 -13.31 -14.41 15.69
C PRO A 131 -12.65 -14.34 14.31
N LEU A 132 -11.32 -14.41 14.26
CA LEU A 132 -10.58 -14.51 13.01
C LEU A 132 -11.05 -15.73 12.19
N ARG A 133 -11.23 -15.53 10.90
CA ARG A 133 -11.51 -16.61 9.94
C ARG A 133 -10.25 -16.93 9.15
N HIS A 134 -10.15 -18.17 8.71
CA HIS A 134 -8.98 -18.67 8.01
C HIS A 134 -9.41 -19.61 6.89
N TYR A 135 -8.79 -19.41 5.74
CA TYR A 135 -9.00 -20.19 4.51
C TYR A 135 -7.65 -20.49 3.87
N ALA A 136 -7.53 -21.69 3.31
CA ALA A 136 -6.34 -22.15 2.59
C ALA A 136 -6.71 -22.56 1.18
N SER A 137 -5.88 -22.16 0.21
CA SER A 137 -5.94 -22.61 -1.18
C SER A 137 -4.67 -23.39 -1.51
N PRO A 138 -4.79 -24.60 -2.08
CA PRO A 138 -3.63 -25.45 -2.40
C PRO A 138 -2.93 -24.98 -3.68
N VAL A 139 -2.43 -23.75 -3.65
CA VAL A 139 -1.73 -23.10 -4.76
C VAL A 139 -0.38 -22.59 -4.24
N THR A 140 0.68 -22.93 -4.95
CA THR A 140 2.05 -22.57 -4.57
C THR A 140 2.33 -21.09 -4.76
N ALA A 141 3.31 -20.55 -4.03
CA ALA A 141 3.76 -19.16 -4.21
C ALA A 141 4.15 -18.89 -5.69
N THR A 142 4.77 -19.86 -6.37
CA THR A 142 5.16 -19.74 -7.78
C THR A 142 3.95 -19.63 -8.71
N GLU A 143 2.86 -20.38 -8.44
CA GLU A 143 1.64 -20.28 -9.22
C GLU A 143 0.95 -18.92 -9.02
N VAL A 144 0.96 -18.40 -7.79
CA VAL A 144 0.45 -17.04 -7.50
C VAL A 144 1.31 -15.98 -8.20
N ASP A 145 2.64 -16.10 -8.12
CA ASP A 145 3.57 -15.19 -8.81
C ASP A 145 3.30 -15.14 -10.31
N SER A 146 3.16 -16.33 -10.94
CA SER A 146 2.88 -16.43 -12.38
C SER A 146 1.54 -15.82 -12.77
N LEU A 147 0.50 -16.01 -11.95
CA LEU A 147 -0.82 -15.43 -12.19
C LEU A 147 -0.81 -13.91 -12.02
N VAL A 148 -0.05 -13.38 -11.07
CA VAL A 148 0.15 -11.94 -10.88
C VAL A 148 0.86 -11.31 -12.07
N ASP A 149 1.92 -11.96 -12.57
CA ASP A 149 2.66 -11.49 -13.75
C ASP A 149 1.77 -11.53 -15.02
N GLU A 150 0.94 -12.57 -15.19
CA GLU A 150 -0.05 -12.67 -16.26
C GLU A 150 -1.10 -11.56 -16.18
N LEU A 151 -1.70 -11.35 -15.01
CA LEU A 151 -2.67 -10.29 -14.79
C LEU A 151 -2.06 -8.92 -15.14
N ARG A 152 -0.87 -8.61 -14.64
CA ARG A 152 -0.22 -7.33 -14.91
C ARG A 152 0.12 -7.15 -16.39
N GLY A 153 0.57 -8.21 -17.05
CA GLY A 153 0.86 -8.19 -18.49
C GLY A 153 -0.39 -7.93 -19.33
N SER A 154 -1.51 -8.57 -18.99
CA SER A 154 -2.78 -8.40 -19.70
C SER A 154 -3.43 -7.02 -19.46
N LEU A 155 -3.28 -6.44 -18.28
CA LEU A 155 -3.81 -5.10 -17.97
C LEU A 155 -3.20 -3.98 -18.82
N ILE A 156 -2.01 -4.16 -19.36
CA ILE A 156 -1.35 -3.15 -20.24
C ILE A 156 -2.00 -3.12 -21.63
N ASN A 157 -2.64 -4.21 -22.06
CA ASN A 157 -3.34 -4.28 -23.36
C ASN A 157 -4.77 -3.74 -23.22
N VAL A 158 -4.94 -2.44 -23.43
CA VAL A 158 -6.22 -1.74 -23.28
C VAL A 158 -7.31 -2.14 -24.30
N THR A 159 -6.99 -3.01 -25.27
CA THR A 159 -7.92 -3.47 -26.31
C THR A 159 -8.43 -4.89 -26.05
N SER A 160 -8.06 -5.51 -24.95
CA SER A 160 -8.41 -6.90 -24.60
C SER A 160 -8.91 -7.01 -23.18
N ASP A 161 -9.85 -7.91 -22.95
CA ASP A 161 -10.37 -8.29 -21.64
C ASP A 161 -9.67 -9.54 -21.06
N ASP A 162 -8.50 -9.93 -21.57
CA ASP A 162 -7.76 -11.13 -21.15
C ASP A 162 -7.43 -11.12 -19.66
N TYR A 163 -7.32 -9.95 -19.04
CA TYR A 163 -7.09 -9.79 -17.60
C TYR A 163 -8.20 -10.40 -16.72
N LEU A 164 -9.43 -10.57 -17.26
CA LEU A 164 -10.59 -11.03 -16.48
C LEU A 164 -10.36 -12.43 -15.90
N ALA A 165 -9.77 -13.35 -16.66
CA ALA A 165 -9.55 -14.72 -16.20
C ALA A 165 -8.64 -14.76 -14.97
N SER A 166 -7.50 -14.07 -15.03
CA SER A 166 -6.54 -13.98 -13.91
C SER A 166 -7.12 -13.19 -12.74
N SER A 167 -7.89 -12.14 -13.00
CA SER A 167 -8.59 -11.32 -12.02
C SER A 167 -9.65 -12.13 -11.25
N GLN A 168 -10.47 -12.93 -11.93
CA GLN A 168 -11.46 -13.83 -11.32
C GLN A 168 -10.81 -14.91 -10.49
N LYS A 169 -9.73 -15.50 -10.98
CA LYS A 169 -9.00 -16.54 -10.25
C LYS A 169 -8.39 -16.00 -8.94
N LEU A 170 -7.83 -14.80 -8.96
CA LEU A 170 -7.36 -14.14 -7.72
C LEU A 170 -8.53 -13.81 -6.77
N TYR A 171 -9.66 -13.35 -7.29
CA TYR A 171 -10.86 -13.14 -6.48
C TYR A 171 -11.31 -14.43 -5.79
N ASP A 172 -11.35 -15.54 -6.52
CA ASP A 172 -11.76 -16.84 -6.00
C ASP A 172 -10.82 -17.35 -4.89
N TRP A 173 -9.53 -17.03 -4.95
CA TRP A 173 -8.58 -17.41 -3.92
C TRP A 173 -8.62 -16.48 -2.69
N LEU A 174 -8.80 -15.17 -2.90
CA LEU A 174 -8.63 -14.16 -1.84
C LEU A 174 -9.93 -13.75 -1.15
N ILE A 175 -11.05 -13.69 -1.89
CA ILE A 175 -12.30 -13.09 -1.43
C ILE A 175 -13.44 -14.10 -1.35
N ARG A 176 -13.61 -14.94 -2.40
CA ARG A 176 -14.76 -15.85 -2.52
C ARG A 176 -15.03 -16.69 -1.26
N PRO A 177 -14.01 -17.26 -0.58
CA PRO A 177 -14.25 -18.08 0.61
C PRO A 177 -14.91 -17.33 1.78
N ALA A 178 -14.73 -16.00 1.83
CA ALA A 178 -15.25 -15.16 2.90
C ALA A 178 -16.39 -14.24 2.45
N GLU A 179 -16.78 -14.27 1.18
CA GLU A 179 -17.72 -13.34 0.57
C GLU A 179 -19.05 -13.21 1.35
N SER A 180 -19.66 -14.34 1.73
CA SER A 180 -20.89 -14.31 2.52
C SER A 180 -20.70 -13.63 3.86
N ALA A 181 -19.60 -13.91 4.56
CA ALA A 181 -19.31 -13.32 5.85
C ALA A 181 -19.04 -11.80 5.75
N ILE A 182 -18.39 -11.35 4.69
CA ILE A 182 -18.16 -9.92 4.40
C ILE A 182 -19.49 -9.22 4.18
N VAL A 183 -20.40 -9.80 3.37
CA VAL A 183 -21.73 -9.26 3.08
C VAL A 183 -22.60 -9.23 4.34
N ASP A 184 -22.67 -10.33 5.09
CA ASP A 184 -23.47 -10.45 6.33
C ASP A 184 -23.01 -9.45 7.39
N SER A 185 -21.72 -9.13 7.44
CA SER A 185 -21.13 -8.14 8.34
C SER A 185 -21.30 -6.69 7.86
N LYS A 186 -21.94 -6.46 6.72
CA LYS A 186 -22.19 -5.14 6.13
C LYS A 186 -20.92 -4.32 5.94
N ILE A 187 -19.85 -4.98 5.56
CA ILE A 187 -18.54 -4.35 5.32
C ILE A 187 -18.65 -3.39 4.13
N LYS A 188 -18.02 -2.24 4.26
CA LYS A 188 -17.90 -1.21 3.21
C LYS A 188 -16.48 -1.04 2.72
N THR A 189 -15.50 -1.29 3.59
CA THR A 189 -14.07 -1.10 3.28
C THR A 189 -13.32 -2.42 3.46
N LEU A 190 -12.53 -2.80 2.47
CA LEU A 190 -11.60 -3.91 2.56
C LEU A 190 -10.18 -3.37 2.68
N VAL A 191 -9.51 -3.71 3.77
CA VAL A 191 -8.13 -3.32 4.04
C VAL A 191 -7.24 -4.54 3.83
N PHE A 192 -6.25 -4.43 2.96
CA PHE A 192 -5.36 -5.53 2.63
C PHE A 192 -3.98 -5.34 3.26
N VAL A 193 -3.49 -6.40 3.89
CA VAL A 193 -2.09 -6.53 4.32
C VAL A 193 -1.41 -7.52 3.37
N LEU A 194 -0.98 -7.00 2.22
CA LEU A 194 -0.53 -7.82 1.09
C LEU A 194 0.87 -8.38 1.31
N ASP A 195 1.07 -9.62 0.89
CA ASP A 195 2.34 -10.34 0.98
C ASP A 195 2.92 -10.67 -0.42
N GLY A 196 4.23 -10.67 -0.53
CA GLY A 196 4.96 -11.08 -1.73
C GLY A 196 4.56 -10.34 -3.00
N SER A 197 4.33 -11.06 -4.08
CA SER A 197 3.93 -10.53 -5.39
C SER A 197 2.54 -9.90 -5.39
N LEU A 198 1.65 -10.29 -4.46
CA LEU A 198 0.31 -9.73 -4.34
C LEU A 198 0.33 -8.21 -4.08
N ARG A 199 1.41 -7.66 -3.55
CA ARG A 199 1.60 -6.20 -3.39
C ARG A 199 1.54 -5.43 -4.71
N ASN A 200 1.81 -6.09 -5.83
CA ASN A 200 1.78 -5.50 -7.16
C ASN A 200 0.43 -5.66 -7.87
N VAL A 201 -0.55 -6.31 -7.21
CA VAL A 201 -1.91 -6.45 -7.74
C VAL A 201 -2.73 -5.23 -7.31
N PRO A 202 -3.32 -4.50 -8.25
CA PRO A 202 -4.33 -3.51 -7.92
C PRO A 202 -5.60 -4.25 -7.46
N MET A 203 -5.83 -4.36 -6.15
CA MET A 203 -6.97 -5.12 -5.61
C MET A 203 -8.32 -4.63 -6.16
N ALA A 204 -8.38 -3.39 -6.65
CA ALA A 204 -9.55 -2.82 -7.30
C ALA A 204 -10.02 -3.63 -8.53
N VAL A 205 -9.09 -4.28 -9.24
CA VAL A 205 -9.39 -5.02 -10.48
C VAL A 205 -9.99 -6.40 -10.24
N LEU A 206 -9.86 -6.97 -9.02
CA LEU A 206 -10.42 -8.28 -8.72
C LEU A 206 -11.89 -8.35 -9.13
N HIS A 207 -12.31 -9.46 -9.76
CA HIS A 207 -13.62 -9.57 -10.42
C HIS A 207 -14.38 -10.80 -9.94
N ASP A 208 -15.62 -10.64 -9.49
CA ASP A 208 -16.44 -11.71 -8.91
C ASP A 208 -17.13 -12.62 -9.97
N GLY A 209 -16.98 -12.26 -11.24
CA GLY A 209 -17.67 -12.83 -12.40
C GLY A 209 -18.75 -11.90 -12.96
N LYS A 210 -19.11 -10.81 -12.26
CA LYS A 210 -20.13 -9.82 -12.67
C LYS A 210 -19.61 -8.39 -12.66
N GLN A 211 -18.80 -8.04 -11.65
CA GLN A 211 -18.28 -6.68 -11.44
C GLN A 211 -16.94 -6.70 -10.75
N HIS A 212 -16.21 -5.59 -10.82
CA HIS A 212 -14.96 -5.41 -10.12
C HIS A 212 -15.17 -5.15 -8.62
N LEU A 213 -14.19 -5.56 -7.80
CA LEU A 213 -14.25 -5.41 -6.35
C LEU A 213 -14.49 -3.95 -5.91
N VAL A 214 -13.87 -2.99 -6.61
CA VAL A 214 -14.01 -1.56 -6.36
C VAL A 214 -15.43 -1.01 -6.63
N GLU A 215 -16.22 -1.70 -7.41
CA GLU A 215 -17.60 -1.28 -7.65
C GLU A 215 -18.47 -1.47 -6.40
N THR A 216 -18.09 -2.42 -5.52
CA THR A 216 -18.81 -2.72 -4.27
C THR A 216 -18.13 -2.14 -3.04
N TYR A 217 -16.79 -2.24 -2.94
CA TYR A 217 -16.05 -1.94 -1.71
C TYR A 217 -15.04 -0.81 -1.91
N SER A 218 -14.88 0.02 -0.89
CA SER A 218 -13.73 0.91 -0.76
C SER A 218 -12.51 0.08 -0.38
N LEU A 219 -11.34 0.40 -0.94
CA LEU A 219 -10.13 -0.41 -0.79
C LEU A 219 -8.98 0.40 -0.21
N ALA A 220 -8.24 -0.20 0.70
CA ALA A 220 -7.01 0.35 1.24
C ALA A 220 -5.95 -0.74 1.43
N LEU A 221 -4.70 -0.35 1.36
CA LEU A 221 -3.55 -1.20 1.63
C LEU A 221 -2.82 -0.71 2.88
N THR A 222 -2.30 -1.64 3.67
CA THR A 222 -1.41 -1.30 4.77
C THR A 222 -0.33 -2.39 4.92
N PRO A 223 0.90 -2.04 5.28
CA PRO A 223 1.89 -3.06 5.61
C PRO A 223 1.65 -3.71 6.98
N GLY A 224 0.71 -3.19 7.77
CA GLY A 224 0.30 -3.74 9.05
C GLY A 224 -0.51 -2.72 9.84
N LEU A 225 -1.47 -3.20 10.63
CA LEU A 225 -2.29 -2.32 11.48
C LEU A 225 -1.45 -1.59 12.54
N GLN A 226 -0.34 -2.19 12.97
CA GLN A 226 0.59 -1.60 13.95
C GLN A 226 1.23 -0.27 13.49
N LEU A 227 1.21 0.01 12.18
CA LEU A 227 1.81 1.22 11.59
C LEU A 227 0.75 2.31 11.30
N LEU A 228 -0.49 2.07 11.66
CA LEU A 228 -1.58 3.01 11.44
C LEU A 228 -1.72 3.98 12.63
N ASP A 229 -1.99 5.23 12.31
CA ASP A 229 -2.58 6.22 13.22
C ASP A 229 -3.94 6.62 12.65
N PRO A 230 -4.98 5.81 12.90
CA PRO A 230 -6.26 5.98 12.26
C PRO A 230 -7.01 7.17 12.87
N GLN A 231 -7.00 8.27 12.14
CA GLN A 231 -7.73 9.48 12.48
C GLN A 231 -8.56 9.93 11.27
N PRO A 232 -9.84 10.26 11.42
CA PRO A 232 -10.60 10.86 10.33
C PRO A 232 -10.02 12.24 9.98
N ILE A 233 -10.17 12.66 8.73
CA ILE A 233 -9.80 14.03 8.34
C ILE A 233 -10.63 15.00 9.17
N VAL A 234 -9.97 15.78 10.00
CA VAL A 234 -10.65 16.83 10.75
C VAL A 234 -11.19 17.86 9.77
N LYS A 235 -12.49 18.14 9.81
CA LYS A 235 -13.22 19.09 8.93
C LYS A 235 -12.81 20.56 9.08
N GLN A 236 -11.59 20.85 9.53
CA GLN A 236 -11.03 22.19 9.51
C GLN A 236 -10.68 22.56 8.08
N ARG A 237 -10.56 23.86 7.77
CA ARG A 237 -10.22 24.38 6.44
C ARG A 237 -9.08 23.56 5.83
N VAL A 238 -9.41 22.69 4.86
CA VAL A 238 -8.45 21.86 4.17
C VAL A 238 -7.54 22.78 3.37
N THR A 239 -6.25 22.83 3.71
CA THR A 239 -5.22 23.50 2.94
C THR A 239 -4.41 22.45 2.19
N ALA A 240 -3.95 22.77 0.97
CA ALA A 240 -3.14 21.86 0.18
C ALA A 240 -1.92 22.57 -0.42
N LEU A 241 -0.79 21.88 -0.42
CA LEU A 241 0.33 22.21 -1.28
C LEU A 241 0.18 21.38 -2.56
N ILE A 242 0.09 22.04 -3.72
CA ILE A 242 -0.10 21.41 -5.02
C ILE A 242 1.09 21.78 -5.88
N ALA A 243 1.84 20.80 -6.35
CA ALA A 243 2.99 21.04 -7.21
C ALA A 243 2.93 20.16 -8.45
N GLY A 244 3.28 20.72 -9.62
CA GLY A 244 3.20 20.03 -10.90
C GLY A 244 4.31 20.38 -11.85
N LEU A 245 4.73 19.39 -12.66
CA LEU A 245 5.71 19.54 -13.74
C LEU A 245 5.02 19.23 -15.07
N THR A 246 4.85 20.26 -15.92
CA THR A 246 4.16 20.13 -17.22
C THR A 246 5.16 19.97 -18.38
N GLU A 247 6.36 20.52 -18.23
CA GLU A 247 7.39 20.57 -19.28
C GLU A 247 8.18 19.25 -19.36
N ALA A 248 8.61 18.90 -20.58
CA ALA A 248 9.55 17.81 -20.80
C ALA A 248 10.91 18.15 -20.18
N ARG A 249 11.42 17.30 -19.29
CA ARG A 249 12.69 17.53 -18.59
C ARG A 249 13.46 16.25 -18.29
N GLN A 250 14.78 16.35 -18.29
CA GLN A 250 15.70 15.27 -17.87
C GLN A 250 15.42 13.92 -18.54
N GLY A 251 14.98 13.95 -19.81
CA GLY A 251 14.65 12.74 -20.58
C GLY A 251 13.22 12.24 -20.43
N PHE A 252 12.39 12.89 -19.59
CA PHE A 252 10.97 12.58 -19.45
C PHE A 252 10.12 13.43 -20.40
N SER A 253 9.02 12.87 -20.87
CA SER A 253 8.03 13.56 -21.72
C SER A 253 7.30 14.66 -20.94
N SER A 254 6.66 15.58 -21.67
CA SER A 254 5.77 16.57 -21.08
C SER A 254 4.49 15.92 -20.52
N LEU A 255 3.89 16.55 -19.50
CA LEU A 255 2.62 16.19 -18.88
C LEU A 255 1.66 17.39 -19.00
N PRO A 256 1.12 17.69 -20.19
CA PRO A 256 0.34 18.92 -20.42
C PRO A 256 -0.96 18.96 -19.60
N SER A 257 -1.58 17.81 -19.29
CA SER A 257 -2.82 17.72 -18.51
C SER A 257 -2.63 18.07 -17.03
N VAL A 258 -1.39 18.02 -16.50
CA VAL A 258 -1.06 18.45 -15.14
C VAL A 258 -1.45 19.91 -14.89
N LYS A 259 -1.37 20.76 -15.92
CA LYS A 259 -1.78 22.16 -15.80
C LYS A 259 -3.26 22.29 -15.46
N ASP A 260 -4.11 21.56 -16.16
CA ASP A 260 -5.57 21.56 -15.93
C ASP A 260 -5.90 20.88 -14.59
N GLU A 261 -5.25 19.75 -14.28
CA GLU A 261 -5.36 19.05 -13.00
C GLU A 261 -5.12 20.02 -11.83
N VAL A 262 -4.00 20.70 -11.79
CA VAL A 262 -3.63 21.64 -10.73
C VAL A 262 -4.61 22.80 -10.64
N GLN A 263 -5.06 23.34 -11.77
CA GLN A 263 -6.03 24.43 -11.81
C GLN A 263 -7.40 24.02 -11.27
N GLN A 264 -7.88 22.84 -11.62
CA GLN A 264 -9.18 22.35 -11.15
C GLN A 264 -9.14 21.99 -9.66
N ILE A 265 -8.07 21.37 -9.19
CA ILE A 265 -7.89 21.04 -7.78
C ILE A 265 -7.80 22.33 -6.94
N SER A 266 -7.07 23.34 -7.39
CA SER A 266 -6.96 24.61 -6.66
C SER A 266 -8.28 25.36 -6.53
N LYS A 267 -9.21 25.22 -7.49
CA LYS A 267 -10.58 25.76 -7.39
C LYS A 267 -11.41 25.01 -6.34
N GLN A 268 -11.17 23.72 -6.15
CA GLN A 268 -11.88 22.90 -5.15
C GLN A 268 -11.33 23.12 -3.74
N ILE A 269 -10.03 23.47 -3.63
CA ILE A 269 -9.39 23.83 -2.37
C ILE A 269 -8.83 25.26 -2.45
N PRO A 270 -9.65 26.29 -2.25
CA PRO A 270 -9.23 27.68 -2.43
C PRO A 270 -8.07 28.14 -1.55
N SER A 271 -7.79 27.44 -0.45
CA SER A 271 -6.64 27.72 0.45
C SER A 271 -5.40 26.93 0.04
N SER A 272 -5.23 26.55 -1.22
CA SER A 272 -4.06 25.86 -1.72
C SER A 272 -2.91 26.80 -2.12
N SER A 273 -1.67 26.32 -1.98
CA SER A 273 -0.47 26.93 -2.54
C SER A 273 -0.03 26.11 -3.74
N VAL A 274 0.17 26.79 -4.89
CA VAL A 274 0.42 26.14 -6.19
C VAL A 274 1.82 26.45 -6.70
N PHE A 275 2.55 25.41 -7.11
CA PHE A 275 3.87 25.47 -7.73
C PHE A 275 3.86 24.68 -9.04
N ILE A 276 4.09 25.36 -10.16
CA ILE A 276 4.15 24.73 -11.49
C ILE A 276 5.48 25.05 -12.15
N ASP A 277 6.05 24.06 -12.81
CA ASP A 277 7.27 24.15 -13.63
C ASP A 277 8.42 24.85 -12.88
N ASN A 278 8.90 25.99 -13.33
CA ASN A 278 10.04 26.70 -12.77
C ASN A 278 9.88 27.10 -11.28
N SER A 279 8.66 27.13 -10.77
CA SER A 279 8.39 27.34 -9.34
C SER A 279 8.42 26.02 -8.54
N PHE A 280 8.27 24.87 -9.18
CA PHE A 280 8.33 23.56 -8.54
C PHE A 280 9.77 23.10 -8.34
N THR A 281 10.49 23.74 -7.44
CA THR A 281 11.86 23.40 -7.03
C THR A 281 11.91 22.85 -5.61
N LYS A 282 12.93 22.05 -5.30
CA LYS A 282 13.15 21.51 -3.95
C LYS A 282 13.20 22.63 -2.90
N SER A 283 13.86 23.73 -3.21
CA SER A 283 14.01 24.87 -2.29
C SER A 283 12.69 25.58 -2.01
N ASN A 284 11.86 25.79 -3.05
CA ASN A 284 10.56 26.46 -2.88
C ASN A 284 9.61 25.62 -2.07
N ILE A 285 9.54 24.30 -2.34
CA ILE A 285 8.73 23.36 -1.56
C ILE A 285 9.20 23.34 -0.09
N ALA A 286 10.52 23.25 0.14
CA ALA A 286 11.08 23.26 1.49
C ALA A 286 10.70 24.54 2.26
N SER A 287 10.86 25.72 1.65
CA SER A 287 10.52 27.01 2.24
C SER A 287 9.04 27.09 2.61
N MET A 288 8.16 26.62 1.71
CA MET A 288 6.73 26.64 1.93
C MET A 288 6.30 25.69 3.07
N LEU A 289 6.80 24.44 3.08
CA LEU A 289 6.50 23.46 4.11
C LEU A 289 7.04 23.85 5.49
N THR A 290 8.13 24.64 5.54
CA THR A 290 8.66 25.18 6.81
C THR A 290 7.81 26.33 7.34
N SER A 291 7.18 27.09 6.45
CA SER A 291 6.43 28.29 6.82
C SER A 291 4.97 28.03 7.17
N PHE A 292 4.35 27.00 6.55
CA PHE A 292 2.92 26.71 6.70
C PHE A 292 2.67 25.21 6.76
N PRO A 293 1.74 24.74 7.65
CA PRO A 293 1.31 23.35 7.69
C PRO A 293 0.35 23.04 6.54
N PHE A 294 0.63 21.97 5.80
CA PHE A 294 -0.25 21.46 4.75
C PHE A 294 -0.68 20.03 5.10
N PRO A 295 -1.95 19.79 5.45
CA PRO A 295 -2.47 18.45 5.66
C PRO A 295 -2.52 17.64 4.36
N ILE A 296 -2.64 18.29 3.20
CA ILE A 296 -2.61 17.63 1.90
C ILE A 296 -1.41 18.14 1.10
N ILE A 297 -0.62 17.20 0.56
CA ILE A 297 0.47 17.47 -0.38
C ILE A 297 0.21 16.66 -1.64
N HIS A 298 0.09 17.36 -2.78
CA HIS A 298 -0.15 16.79 -4.08
C HIS A 298 1.01 17.09 -5.02
N LEU A 299 1.64 16.04 -5.55
CA LEU A 299 2.79 16.13 -6.44
C LEU A 299 2.46 15.46 -7.78
N ALA A 300 2.18 16.27 -8.80
CA ALA A 300 1.87 15.83 -10.17
C ALA A 300 3.13 15.89 -11.04
N THR A 301 3.90 14.80 -11.05
CA THR A 301 5.18 14.75 -11.73
C THR A 301 5.63 13.32 -11.99
N HIS A 302 6.59 13.15 -12.90
CA HIS A 302 7.26 11.86 -13.07
C HIS A 302 7.95 11.40 -11.80
N GLY A 303 7.93 10.11 -11.55
CA GLY A 303 8.64 9.45 -10.46
C GLY A 303 9.01 8.03 -10.82
N ASN A 304 10.02 7.50 -10.16
CA ASN A 304 10.41 6.09 -10.24
C ASN A 304 10.42 5.49 -8.84
N PHE A 305 9.73 4.37 -8.67
CA PHE A 305 9.70 3.59 -7.43
C PHE A 305 10.29 2.21 -7.69
N SER A 306 11.31 1.87 -6.94
CA SER A 306 12.11 0.66 -7.07
C SER A 306 12.21 -0.07 -5.73
N SER A 307 12.62 -1.33 -5.76
CA SER A 307 13.06 -2.09 -4.58
C SER A 307 14.33 -1.54 -3.93
N GLU A 308 15.05 -0.68 -4.66
CA GLU A 308 16.25 0.01 -4.16
C GLU A 308 15.90 1.47 -3.83
N ALA A 309 16.16 1.87 -2.58
CA ALA A 309 15.82 3.22 -2.11
C ALA A 309 16.57 4.31 -2.90
N GLU A 310 17.78 4.01 -3.37
CA GLU A 310 18.64 4.92 -4.15
C GLU A 310 18.06 5.22 -5.54
N ASP A 311 17.30 4.28 -6.12
CA ASP A 311 16.66 4.41 -7.43
C ASP A 311 15.23 4.97 -7.33
N THR A 312 14.75 5.24 -6.12
CA THR A 312 13.42 5.81 -5.88
C THR A 312 13.50 7.33 -5.77
N TYR A 313 12.80 8.04 -6.68
CA TYR A 313 12.78 9.50 -6.72
C TYR A 313 11.52 10.06 -7.38
N LEU A 314 11.25 11.33 -7.12
CA LEU A 314 10.31 12.18 -7.87
C LEU A 314 11.11 13.22 -8.66
N LEU A 315 10.54 13.67 -9.78
CA LEU A 315 11.16 14.71 -10.59
C LEU A 315 10.64 16.08 -10.15
N THR A 316 11.56 17.03 -9.92
CA THR A 316 11.25 18.45 -9.72
C THR A 316 11.86 19.24 -10.87
N TYR A 317 11.56 20.52 -10.97
CA TYR A 317 12.11 21.38 -12.03
C TYR A 317 13.65 21.45 -11.98
N ASP A 318 14.23 21.45 -10.78
CA ASP A 318 15.67 21.54 -10.53
C ASP A 318 16.39 20.19 -10.35
N GLY A 319 15.69 19.07 -10.56
CA GLY A 319 16.30 17.74 -10.55
C GLY A 319 15.53 16.67 -9.79
N LYS A 320 16.16 15.51 -9.61
CA LYS A 320 15.58 14.39 -8.86
C LYS A 320 15.48 14.74 -7.37
N MET A 321 14.34 14.49 -6.79
CA MET A 321 14.07 14.53 -5.35
C MET A 321 14.01 13.09 -4.84
N THR A 322 15.03 12.67 -4.11
CA THR A 322 15.13 11.32 -3.54
C THR A 322 14.16 11.12 -2.37
N ILE A 323 13.99 9.87 -1.92
CA ILE A 323 13.19 9.55 -0.72
C ILE A 323 13.70 10.35 0.49
N ASP A 324 15.00 10.46 0.68
CA ASP A 324 15.57 11.19 1.82
C ASP A 324 15.28 12.69 1.75
N ASN A 325 15.34 13.29 0.55
CA ASN A 325 14.92 14.66 0.36
C ASN A 325 13.45 14.88 0.72
N LEU A 326 12.56 14.02 0.23
CA LEU A 326 11.14 14.08 0.52
C LEU A 326 10.88 13.92 2.02
N ASN A 327 11.54 12.98 2.68
CA ASN A 327 11.46 12.79 4.12
C ASN A 327 11.85 14.04 4.92
N GLN A 328 12.99 14.64 4.56
CA GLN A 328 13.44 15.87 5.22
C GLN A 328 12.41 17.00 5.05
N LEU A 329 11.85 17.14 3.85
CA LEU A 329 10.81 18.12 3.54
C LEU A 329 9.54 17.89 4.38
N LEU A 330 9.04 16.67 4.44
CA LEU A 330 7.80 16.35 5.15
C LEU A 330 7.98 16.39 6.68
N ARG A 331 9.16 16.03 7.20
CA ARG A 331 9.51 16.23 8.62
C ARG A 331 9.61 17.71 8.97
N SER A 332 10.08 18.55 8.07
CA SER A 332 10.09 20.02 8.31
C SER A 332 8.68 20.57 8.47
N ASN A 333 7.70 20.05 7.72
CA ASN A 333 6.30 20.39 7.89
C ASN A 333 5.77 19.98 9.29
N SER A 334 6.13 18.80 9.78
CA SER A 334 5.69 18.31 11.09
C SER A 334 6.42 18.98 12.27
N LEU A 335 7.61 19.55 12.06
CA LEU A 335 8.34 20.32 13.07
C LEU A 335 7.81 21.76 13.20
N SER A 336 7.31 22.34 12.11
CA SER A 336 6.70 23.67 12.10
C SER A 336 5.24 23.67 12.57
N SER A 337 4.59 22.51 12.61
CA SER A 337 3.23 22.32 13.09
C SER A 337 3.09 21.02 13.88
N THR A 338 2.16 21.01 14.85
CA THR A 338 1.75 19.80 15.57
C THR A 338 0.87 18.87 14.71
N GLN A 339 0.62 19.22 13.44
CA GLN A 339 -0.26 18.47 12.54
C GLN A 339 0.58 17.69 11.52
N PRO A 340 0.42 16.37 11.45
CA PRO A 340 1.06 15.55 10.43
C PRO A 340 0.47 15.81 9.04
N VAL A 341 1.16 15.35 7.99
CA VAL A 341 0.60 15.25 6.64
C VAL A 341 -0.48 14.16 6.66
N GLU A 342 -1.72 14.56 6.43
CA GLU A 342 -2.87 13.64 6.43
C GLU A 342 -2.93 12.82 5.14
N LEU A 343 -2.61 13.47 4.00
CA LEU A 343 -2.69 12.83 2.70
C LEU A 343 -1.57 13.33 1.77
N LEU A 344 -0.73 12.40 1.33
CA LEU A 344 0.24 12.60 0.25
C LEU A 344 -0.32 11.99 -1.03
N ILE A 345 -0.41 12.75 -2.11
CA ILE A 345 -0.85 12.28 -3.43
C ILE A 345 0.29 12.41 -4.42
N LEU A 346 0.58 11.29 -5.09
CA LEU A 346 1.60 11.15 -6.11
C LEU A 346 0.92 10.82 -7.45
N SER A 347 0.66 11.86 -8.24
CA SER A 347 -0.24 11.78 -9.39
C SER A 347 0.37 11.09 -10.62
N ALA A 348 1.68 11.03 -10.79
CA ALA A 348 2.31 10.44 -11.97
C ALA A 348 3.53 9.60 -11.56
N CYS A 349 3.28 8.43 -10.98
CA CYS A 349 4.33 7.55 -10.54
C CYS A 349 4.46 6.33 -11.45
N GLN A 350 5.67 5.88 -11.67
CA GLN A 350 5.97 4.63 -12.34
C GLN A 350 6.65 3.71 -11.32
N THR A 351 6.05 2.58 -11.01
CA THR A 351 6.78 1.50 -10.35
C THR A 351 7.62 0.79 -11.41
N ALA A 352 8.85 0.40 -11.09
CA ALA A 352 9.70 -0.34 -12.00
C ALA A 352 8.98 -1.61 -12.48
N LEU A 353 8.80 -1.73 -13.79
CA LEU A 353 8.19 -2.92 -14.42
C LEU A 353 8.99 -4.18 -14.02
N GLY A 354 8.30 -5.17 -13.45
CA GLY A 354 8.91 -6.43 -13.03
C GLY A 354 9.53 -6.41 -11.62
N ASP A 355 9.55 -5.28 -10.93
CA ASP A 355 10.02 -5.21 -9.55
C ASP A 355 8.92 -5.62 -8.57
N LYS A 356 9.01 -6.84 -8.04
CA LYS A 356 8.05 -7.41 -7.07
C LYS A 356 7.97 -6.64 -5.75
N ARG A 357 8.85 -5.68 -5.50
CA ARG A 357 8.96 -4.89 -4.26
C ARG A 357 8.76 -3.39 -4.46
N ALA A 358 8.53 -2.91 -5.67
CA ALA A 358 8.34 -1.48 -5.92
C ALA A 358 7.18 -0.89 -5.11
N ALA A 359 6.09 -1.66 -4.91
CA ALA A 359 4.98 -1.27 -4.04
C ALA A 359 5.39 -1.16 -2.56
N LEU A 360 6.40 -1.93 -2.11
CA LEU A 360 6.97 -1.78 -0.76
C LEU A 360 7.73 -0.44 -0.63
N GLY A 361 8.43 -0.02 -1.68
CA GLY A 361 9.08 1.30 -1.74
C GLY A 361 8.09 2.44 -1.58
N LEU A 362 6.94 2.35 -2.26
CA LEU A 362 5.83 3.32 -2.12
C LEU A 362 5.26 3.35 -0.69
N ALA A 363 4.91 2.17 -0.14
CA ALA A 363 4.36 2.07 1.20
C ALA A 363 5.32 2.61 2.26
N GLY A 364 6.58 2.24 2.13
CA GLY A 364 7.60 2.68 3.06
C GLY A 364 7.92 4.16 2.94
N MET A 365 7.90 4.73 1.75
CA MET A 365 8.06 6.17 1.57
C MET A 365 6.94 6.93 2.28
N ALA A 366 5.69 6.50 2.11
CA ALA A 366 4.53 7.08 2.78
C ALA A 366 4.70 7.12 4.30
N ILE A 367 5.05 5.98 4.89
CA ILE A 367 5.23 5.83 6.34
C ILE A 367 6.43 6.65 6.83
N ARG A 368 7.56 6.58 6.14
CA ARG A 368 8.78 7.30 6.52
C ARG A 368 8.61 8.81 6.40
N ALA A 369 7.84 9.25 5.42
CA ALA A 369 7.47 10.65 5.25
C ALA A 369 6.57 11.18 6.37
N GLY A 370 6.07 10.32 7.25
CA GLY A 370 5.13 10.68 8.32
C GLY A 370 3.75 11.07 7.78
N ALA A 371 3.44 10.70 6.55
CA ALA A 371 2.10 10.87 6.00
C ALA A 371 1.19 9.75 6.51
N ARG A 372 0.01 10.10 7.02
CA ARG A 372 -0.97 9.12 7.49
C ARG A 372 -1.54 8.28 6.36
N SER A 373 -1.64 8.88 5.17
CA SER A 373 -2.14 8.21 3.97
C SER A 373 -1.37 8.66 2.74
N THR A 374 -1.23 7.75 1.79
CA THR A 374 -0.66 8.08 0.47
C THR A 374 -1.52 7.48 -0.63
N ILE A 375 -1.86 8.28 -1.64
CA ILE A 375 -2.44 7.80 -2.90
C ILE A 375 -1.35 7.87 -3.96
N ALA A 376 -1.12 6.76 -4.65
CA ALA A 376 -0.14 6.65 -5.72
C ALA A 376 -0.58 5.61 -6.76
N SER A 377 0.11 5.55 -7.90
CA SER A 377 -0.18 4.57 -8.94
C SER A 377 0.88 3.47 -9.04
N LEU A 378 0.45 2.24 -9.34
CA LEU A 378 1.32 1.07 -9.53
C LEU A 378 2.03 1.06 -10.90
N TRP A 379 1.58 1.84 -11.86
CA TRP A 379 2.22 2.06 -13.16
C TRP A 379 1.84 3.42 -13.72
N SER A 380 2.59 3.85 -14.74
CA SER A 380 2.32 5.12 -15.43
C SER A 380 1.03 5.01 -16.24
N VAL A 381 0.08 5.88 -15.94
CA VAL A 381 -1.19 6.01 -16.65
C VAL A 381 -1.07 7.15 -17.67
N ASN A 382 -1.95 7.17 -18.64
CA ASN A 382 -2.12 8.30 -19.56
C ASN A 382 -2.37 9.61 -18.78
N ASP A 383 -1.71 10.68 -19.19
CA ASP A 383 -1.73 12.00 -18.51
C ASP A 383 -3.17 12.55 -18.38
N GLU A 384 -3.98 12.42 -19.44
CA GLU A 384 -5.38 12.88 -19.44
C GLU A 384 -6.27 12.10 -18.47
N ALA A 385 -6.19 10.75 -18.50
CA ALA A 385 -6.94 9.89 -17.58
C ALA A 385 -6.55 10.14 -16.12
N THR A 386 -5.25 10.35 -15.86
CA THR A 386 -4.74 10.71 -14.53
C THR A 386 -5.34 12.03 -14.05
N SER A 387 -5.33 13.06 -14.89
CA SER A 387 -5.91 14.37 -14.56
C SER A 387 -7.41 14.26 -14.25
N GLN A 388 -8.19 13.55 -15.06
CA GLN A 388 -9.62 13.30 -14.82
C GLN A 388 -9.85 12.56 -13.50
N PHE A 389 -9.06 11.53 -13.24
CA PHE A 389 -9.11 10.77 -11.99
C PHE A 389 -8.85 11.66 -10.78
N MET A 390 -7.79 12.46 -10.79
CA MET A 390 -7.42 13.34 -9.67
C MET A 390 -8.46 14.44 -9.44
N ILE A 391 -9.03 15.01 -10.49
CA ILE A 391 -10.14 15.98 -10.38
C ILE A 391 -11.35 15.33 -9.69
N ALA A 392 -11.75 14.13 -10.08
CA ALA A 392 -12.86 13.40 -9.46
C ALA A 392 -12.55 13.02 -7.99
N LEU A 393 -11.32 12.62 -7.68
CA LEU A 393 -10.87 12.34 -6.33
C LEU A 393 -11.05 13.57 -5.42
N TYR A 394 -10.57 14.73 -5.86
CA TYR A 394 -10.66 15.96 -5.08
C TYR A 394 -12.10 16.48 -4.95
N GLN A 395 -12.95 16.29 -5.95
CA GLN A 395 -14.39 16.59 -5.82
C GLN A 395 -15.04 15.83 -4.67
N SER A 396 -14.67 14.55 -4.52
CA SER A 396 -15.15 13.71 -3.43
C SER A 396 -14.54 14.12 -2.07
N LEU A 397 -13.22 14.31 -2.00
CA LEU A 397 -12.51 14.73 -0.77
C LEU A 397 -13.01 16.09 -0.26
N ALA A 398 -13.22 17.07 -1.14
CA ALA A 398 -13.68 18.40 -0.79
C ALA A 398 -15.11 18.40 -0.22
N SER A 399 -15.93 17.40 -0.54
CA SER A 399 -17.28 17.25 0.04
C SER A 399 -17.23 17.02 1.56
N GLY A 400 -16.13 16.46 2.07
CA GLY A 400 -15.90 16.20 3.50
C GLY A 400 -16.86 15.20 4.15
N ASN A 401 -17.65 14.46 3.35
CA ASN A 401 -18.69 13.54 3.82
C ASN A 401 -18.33 12.06 3.66
N VAL A 402 -17.18 11.77 3.05
CA VAL A 402 -16.72 10.42 2.71
C VAL A 402 -15.27 10.21 3.19
N THR A 403 -14.89 8.95 3.37
CA THR A 403 -13.52 8.58 3.74
C THR A 403 -12.58 8.74 2.53
N ARG A 404 -11.25 8.70 2.80
CA ARG A 404 -10.23 8.69 1.73
C ARG A 404 -10.41 7.49 0.79
N ALA A 405 -10.68 6.31 1.37
CA ALA A 405 -10.90 5.10 0.57
C ALA A 405 -12.17 5.20 -0.29
N GLU A 406 -13.24 5.78 0.24
CA GLU A 406 -14.46 6.01 -0.53
C GLU A 406 -14.23 7.07 -1.62
N SER A 407 -13.47 8.12 -1.35
CA SER A 407 -13.11 9.12 -2.36
C SER A 407 -12.32 8.51 -3.51
N LEU A 408 -11.37 7.60 -3.20
CA LEU A 408 -10.62 6.84 -4.20
C LEU A 408 -11.56 5.95 -5.03
N ARG A 409 -12.45 5.21 -4.37
CA ARG A 409 -13.44 4.36 -5.03
C ARG A 409 -14.33 5.15 -6.01
N LEU A 410 -14.84 6.30 -5.59
CA LEU A 410 -15.67 7.14 -6.43
C LEU A 410 -14.92 7.69 -7.66
N ALA A 411 -13.65 8.04 -7.49
CA ALA A 411 -12.79 8.45 -8.60
C ALA A 411 -12.55 7.28 -9.58
N GLN A 412 -12.28 6.06 -9.08
CA GLN A 412 -12.14 4.87 -9.92
C GLN A 412 -13.45 4.57 -10.67
N GLN A 413 -14.59 4.64 -10.00
CA GLN A 413 -15.89 4.44 -10.63
C GLN A 413 -16.24 5.50 -11.68
N SER A 414 -15.73 6.73 -11.55
CA SER A 414 -15.94 7.76 -12.58
C SER A 414 -15.28 7.37 -13.90
N LEU A 415 -14.06 6.79 -13.86
CA LEU A 415 -13.36 6.30 -15.05
C LEU A 415 -13.96 4.98 -15.58
N ILE A 416 -14.43 4.07 -14.72
CA ILE A 416 -15.14 2.86 -15.15
C ILE A 416 -16.36 3.20 -16.00
N LYS A 417 -17.04 4.31 -15.69
CA LYS A 417 -18.23 4.80 -16.43
C LYS A 417 -17.90 5.67 -17.65
N ASP A 418 -16.65 6.09 -17.77
CA ASP A 418 -16.17 6.87 -18.92
C ASP A 418 -15.93 5.94 -20.12
N LYS A 419 -16.38 6.35 -21.32
CA LYS A 419 -16.29 5.50 -22.51
C LYS A 419 -14.86 5.27 -23.00
N ASP A 420 -14.00 6.25 -22.79
CA ASP A 420 -12.63 6.25 -23.31
C ASP A 420 -11.63 5.67 -22.30
N HIS A 421 -12.00 5.66 -20.99
CA HIS A 421 -11.11 5.25 -19.90
C HIS A 421 -11.68 4.11 -19.03
N SER A 422 -12.69 3.37 -19.53
CA SER A 422 -13.35 2.28 -18.77
C SER A 422 -12.45 1.07 -18.50
N HIS A 423 -11.41 0.86 -19.32
CA HIS A 423 -10.48 -0.26 -19.13
C HIS A 423 -9.66 -0.10 -17.82
N PRO A 424 -9.41 -1.19 -17.05
CA PRO A 424 -8.70 -1.15 -15.77
C PRO A 424 -7.30 -0.54 -15.81
N TYR A 425 -6.65 -0.52 -16.96
CA TYR A 425 -5.37 0.16 -17.14
C TYR A 425 -5.39 1.60 -16.62
N TYR A 426 -6.52 2.32 -16.78
CA TYR A 426 -6.64 3.73 -16.46
C TYR A 426 -6.98 4.02 -15.00
N TRP A 427 -7.74 3.16 -14.32
CA TRP A 427 -8.25 3.41 -12.97
C TRP A 427 -7.74 2.47 -11.88
N ALA A 428 -7.40 1.22 -12.25
CA ALA A 428 -7.00 0.23 -11.27
C ALA A 428 -5.65 0.50 -10.58
N PRO A 429 -4.64 1.13 -11.22
CA PRO A 429 -3.34 1.31 -10.59
C PRO A 429 -3.34 2.25 -9.39
N PHE A 430 -4.33 3.11 -9.25
CA PHE A 430 -4.39 4.03 -8.10
C PHE A 430 -4.76 3.28 -6.84
N ILE A 431 -3.86 3.35 -5.85
CA ILE A 431 -3.98 2.66 -4.56
C ILE A 431 -3.89 3.66 -3.41
N LEU A 432 -4.61 3.38 -2.34
CA LEU A 432 -4.50 4.08 -1.06
C LEU A 432 -3.69 3.24 -0.09
N LEU A 433 -2.63 3.82 0.43
CA LEU A 433 -1.75 3.22 1.44
C LEU A 433 -1.93 3.94 2.77
N GLY A 434 -2.09 3.21 3.87
CA GLY A 434 -2.20 3.76 5.22
C GLY A 434 -3.64 3.99 5.68
N ASN A 435 -3.90 5.12 6.33
CA ASN A 435 -5.22 5.42 6.90
C ASN A 435 -6.28 5.65 5.82
N TRP A 436 -7.36 4.91 5.88
CA TRP A 436 -8.46 4.94 4.90
C TRP A 436 -9.64 5.84 5.29
N LEU A 437 -9.69 6.34 6.55
CA LEU A 437 -10.77 7.16 7.11
C LEU A 437 -10.80 8.59 6.58
#